data_09fd52b430db1dc77e126c6cbf3fe7c7
#
_entry.id   09fd52b430db1dc77e126c6cbf3fe7c7
#
_cell.length_a   1.000
_cell.length_b   1.000
_cell.length_c   1.000
_cell.angle_alpha   90.00
_cell.angle_beta   90.00
_cell.angle_gamma   90.00
#
_symmetry.space_group_name_H-M   'P 1'
#
loop_
_entity.id
_entity.type
_entity.pdbx_description
1 polymer ?
#
loop_
_entity_poly.entity_id
_entity_poly.type
_entity_poly.pdbx_seq_one_letter_code
_entity_poly.pdbx_strand_id
1 'polypeptide(L)'
;PTPVLELRNVTLRYKKQTILHDIELSAGKGEVIGVVGHNGAGKTTFSRALCGLHKDCDGQFLWESEPIERKERLKRSYMVMQDVNYELFADSVEAECSFGIRNPDQTLVNATLEELGLTQYRERHPNTLSGGQKQRVAVAVSMICGKDLLVFDEPTSGLDFDSMTQVAGLIRRLSNMGKVIFIVTHDFEFVCRTCSRVLHFDEGEMPDDVPVTMDALPKLRE
;
A
#
# COMPACT_ATOMS: atom_id res chain seq x y z
N PRO A 1 -5.58 4.25 -19.82
CA PRO A 1 -4.24 3.78 -19.47
C PRO A 1 -4.17 2.25 -19.56
N THR A 2 -3.05 1.74 -20.05
CA THR A 2 -2.86 0.30 -20.19
C THR A 2 -2.77 -0.31 -18.79
N PRO A 3 -3.57 -1.36 -18.47
CA PRO A 3 -3.47 -2.03 -17.18
C PRO A 3 -2.09 -2.64 -16.96
N VAL A 4 -1.57 -2.51 -15.75
CA VAL A 4 -0.32 -3.12 -15.34
C VAL A 4 -0.60 -4.31 -14.43
N LEU A 5 -1.45 -4.13 -13.42
CA LEU A 5 -1.91 -5.19 -12.54
C LEU A 5 -3.32 -5.61 -12.94
N GLU A 6 -3.55 -6.92 -13.08
CA GLU A 6 -4.87 -7.47 -13.30
C GLU A 6 -5.13 -8.63 -12.34
N LEU A 7 -6.33 -8.66 -11.79
CA LEU A 7 -6.86 -9.78 -11.02
C LEU A 7 -8.03 -10.38 -11.80
N ARG A 8 -8.01 -11.69 -12.01
CA ARG A 8 -9.07 -12.43 -12.75
C ARG A 8 -9.58 -13.57 -11.90
N ASN A 9 -10.88 -13.53 -11.60
CA ASN A 9 -11.59 -14.56 -10.83
C ASN A 9 -10.90 -14.88 -9.51
N VAL A 10 -10.45 -13.87 -8.79
CA VAL A 10 -9.70 -14.07 -7.54
C VAL A 10 -10.68 -14.36 -6.40
N THR A 11 -10.47 -15.50 -5.75
CA THR A 11 -11.20 -15.93 -4.56
C THR A 11 -10.20 -16.14 -3.43
N LEU A 12 -10.47 -15.56 -2.28
CA LEU A 12 -9.62 -15.62 -1.10
C LEU A 12 -10.34 -16.36 0.03
N ARG A 13 -9.64 -17.31 0.65
CA ARG A 13 -10.15 -18.11 1.77
C ARG A 13 -9.27 -17.95 2.99
N TYR A 14 -9.89 -18.12 4.13
CA TYR A 14 -9.19 -18.19 5.41
C TYR A 14 -9.81 -19.32 6.24
N LYS A 15 -8.98 -20.29 6.68
CA LYS A 15 -9.44 -21.48 7.41
C LYS A 15 -10.63 -22.18 6.73
N LYS A 16 -10.50 -22.43 5.43
CA LYS A 16 -11.52 -23.07 4.58
C LYS A 16 -12.81 -22.26 4.37
N GLN A 17 -12.88 -21.05 4.90
CA GLN A 17 -13.99 -20.15 4.70
C GLN A 17 -13.66 -19.14 3.61
N THR A 18 -14.59 -18.97 2.64
CA THR A 18 -14.45 -17.95 1.61
C THR A 18 -14.64 -16.56 2.23
N ILE A 19 -13.63 -15.70 2.08
CA ILE A 19 -13.62 -14.33 2.59
C ILE A 19 -14.04 -13.36 1.48
N LEU A 20 -13.45 -13.51 0.31
CA LEU A 20 -13.76 -12.72 -0.89
C LEU A 20 -13.85 -13.66 -2.09
N HIS A 21 -14.78 -13.42 -3.00
CA HIS A 21 -14.94 -14.27 -4.18
C HIS A 21 -15.15 -13.43 -5.44
N ASP A 22 -14.71 -13.99 -6.57
CA ASP A 22 -14.93 -13.46 -7.91
C ASP A 22 -14.45 -12.01 -8.08
N ILE A 23 -13.28 -11.69 -7.53
CA ILE A 23 -12.70 -10.36 -7.67
C ILE A 23 -12.10 -10.20 -9.07
N GLU A 24 -12.61 -9.22 -9.80
CA GLU A 24 -12.11 -8.77 -11.10
C GLU A 24 -11.63 -7.34 -10.95
N LEU A 25 -10.38 -7.06 -11.32
CA LEU A 25 -9.78 -5.75 -11.11
C LEU A 25 -8.65 -5.53 -12.11
N SER A 26 -8.51 -4.30 -12.58
CA SER A 26 -7.32 -3.87 -13.30
C SER A 26 -6.84 -2.52 -12.78
N ALA A 27 -5.54 -2.34 -12.71
CA ALA A 27 -4.91 -1.11 -12.23
C ALA A 27 -3.74 -0.70 -13.13
N GLY A 28 -3.62 0.58 -13.41
CA GLY A 28 -2.54 1.16 -14.22
C GLY A 28 -1.45 1.81 -13.38
N LYS A 29 -0.34 2.14 -14.03
CA LYS A 29 0.78 2.85 -13.40
C LYS A 29 0.31 4.20 -12.87
N GLY A 30 0.70 4.50 -11.64
CA GLY A 30 0.37 5.75 -10.98
C GLY A 30 -1.03 5.83 -10.41
N GLU A 31 -1.87 4.81 -10.57
CA GLU A 31 -3.17 4.79 -9.94
C GLU A 31 -3.05 4.66 -8.42
N VAL A 32 -3.88 5.44 -7.71
CA VAL A 32 -4.05 5.35 -6.27
C VAL A 32 -5.48 4.90 -6.00
N ILE A 33 -5.63 3.70 -5.46
CA ILE A 33 -6.91 3.02 -5.32
C ILE A 33 -7.23 2.85 -3.85
N GLY A 34 -8.33 3.46 -3.40
CA GLY A 34 -8.84 3.28 -2.06
C GLY A 34 -9.57 1.95 -1.90
N VAL A 35 -9.41 1.30 -0.77
CA VAL A 35 -10.13 0.09 -0.39
C VAL A 35 -10.91 0.39 0.88
N VAL A 36 -12.22 0.40 0.78
CA VAL A 36 -13.13 0.75 1.88
C VAL A 36 -14.13 -0.38 2.13
N GLY A 37 -14.73 -0.37 3.30
CA GLY A 37 -15.71 -1.35 3.73
C GLY A 37 -15.69 -1.48 5.25
N HIS A 38 -16.70 -2.15 5.82
CA HIS A 38 -16.77 -2.39 7.26
C HIS A 38 -15.66 -3.36 7.71
N ASN A 39 -15.42 -3.41 9.02
CA ASN A 39 -14.49 -4.38 9.61
C ASN A 39 -14.99 -5.81 9.33
N GLY A 40 -14.08 -6.68 8.88
CA GLY A 40 -14.44 -8.05 8.48
C GLY A 40 -14.89 -8.19 7.03
N ALA A 41 -14.89 -7.11 6.23
CA ALA A 41 -15.25 -7.17 4.81
C ALA A 41 -14.18 -7.81 3.90
N GLY A 42 -13.01 -8.16 4.45
CA GLY A 42 -11.95 -8.81 3.70
C GLY A 42 -10.83 -7.89 3.23
N LYS A 43 -10.82 -6.63 3.65
CA LYS A 43 -9.81 -5.64 3.23
C LYS A 43 -8.38 -6.08 3.55
N THR A 44 -8.14 -6.56 4.76
CA THR A 44 -6.82 -7.04 5.20
C THR A 44 -6.38 -8.26 4.40
N THR A 45 -7.28 -9.23 4.20
CA THR A 45 -6.99 -10.44 3.41
C THR A 45 -6.65 -10.07 1.97
N PHE A 46 -7.40 -9.15 1.37
CA PHE A 46 -7.14 -8.64 0.02
C PHE A 46 -5.76 -7.98 -0.07
N SER A 47 -5.43 -7.09 0.86
CA SER A 47 -4.15 -6.40 0.92
C SER A 47 -2.98 -7.39 1.02
N ARG A 48 -3.12 -8.38 1.89
CA ARG A 48 -2.11 -9.43 2.05
C ARG A 48 -1.97 -10.29 0.80
N ALA A 49 -3.06 -10.61 0.12
CA ALA A 49 -3.03 -11.37 -1.13
C ALA A 49 -2.31 -10.60 -2.25
N LEU A 50 -2.56 -9.30 -2.37
CA LEU A 50 -1.84 -8.46 -3.34
C LEU A 50 -0.32 -8.52 -3.14
N CYS A 51 0.12 -8.54 -1.88
CA CYS A 51 1.54 -8.56 -1.52
C CYS A 51 2.14 -9.97 -1.43
N GLY A 52 1.38 -11.01 -1.78
CA GLY A 52 1.86 -12.39 -1.69
C GLY A 52 1.98 -12.93 -0.27
N LEU A 53 1.38 -12.28 0.72
CA LEU A 53 1.42 -12.68 2.12
C LEU A 53 0.29 -13.64 2.51
N HIS A 54 -0.70 -13.82 1.64
CA HIS A 54 -1.83 -14.72 1.84
C HIS A 54 -1.77 -15.87 0.83
N LYS A 55 -1.79 -17.11 1.33
CA LYS A 55 -1.54 -18.30 0.50
C LYS A 55 -2.78 -18.91 -0.11
N ASP A 56 -3.90 -18.86 0.59
CA ASP A 56 -5.13 -19.57 0.18
C ASP A 56 -5.97 -18.71 -0.75
N CYS A 57 -5.58 -18.69 -2.00
CA CYS A 57 -6.26 -17.95 -3.05
C CYS A 57 -6.30 -18.73 -4.37
N ASP A 58 -7.41 -18.59 -5.08
CA ASP A 58 -7.59 -19.06 -6.45
C ASP A 58 -7.70 -17.87 -7.40
N GLY A 59 -7.62 -18.14 -8.69
CA GLY A 59 -7.67 -17.12 -9.73
C GLY A 59 -6.29 -16.72 -10.21
N GLN A 60 -6.23 -15.64 -10.99
CA GLN A 60 -4.99 -15.20 -11.60
C GLN A 60 -4.66 -13.77 -11.20
N PHE A 61 -3.38 -13.55 -10.91
CA PHE A 61 -2.78 -12.23 -10.80
C PHE A 61 -1.83 -12.06 -11.99
N LEU A 62 -1.98 -10.97 -12.73
CA LEU A 62 -1.12 -10.67 -13.88
C LEU A 62 -0.41 -9.34 -13.68
N TRP A 63 0.82 -9.27 -14.12
CA TRP A 63 1.61 -8.04 -14.15
C TRP A 63 2.13 -7.86 -15.57
N GLU A 64 1.78 -6.74 -16.19
CA GLU A 64 2.10 -6.48 -17.61
C GLU A 64 1.65 -7.64 -18.52
N SER A 65 0.44 -8.13 -18.29
CA SER A 65 -0.22 -9.24 -19.00
C SER A 65 0.40 -10.62 -18.78
N GLU A 66 1.41 -10.75 -17.92
CA GLU A 66 2.02 -12.03 -17.59
C GLU A 66 1.57 -12.50 -16.20
N PRO A 67 1.18 -13.78 -16.05
CA PRO A 67 0.83 -14.32 -14.74
C PRO A 67 1.97 -14.20 -13.74
N ILE A 68 1.66 -13.75 -12.54
CA ILE A 68 2.63 -13.67 -11.45
C ILE A 68 2.19 -14.52 -10.27
N GLU A 69 3.12 -15.37 -9.82
CA GLU A 69 2.92 -16.22 -8.67
C GLU A 69 3.14 -15.46 -7.36
N ARG A 70 2.72 -16.06 -6.26
CA ARG A 70 2.81 -15.48 -4.92
C ARG A 70 4.22 -14.97 -4.59
N LYS A 71 5.26 -15.74 -4.91
CA LYS A 71 6.65 -15.37 -4.64
C LYS A 71 7.08 -14.12 -5.39
N GLU A 72 6.61 -13.94 -6.62
CA GLU A 72 6.90 -12.74 -7.41
C GLU A 72 6.14 -11.53 -6.88
N ARG A 73 4.88 -11.71 -6.46
CA ARG A 73 4.13 -10.62 -5.81
C ARG A 73 4.84 -10.16 -4.54
N LEU A 74 5.34 -11.10 -3.75
CA LEU A 74 6.09 -10.81 -2.53
C LEU A 74 7.35 -9.96 -2.82
N LYS A 75 8.05 -10.24 -3.90
CA LYS A 75 9.24 -9.49 -4.31
C LYS A 75 8.92 -8.12 -4.90
N ARG A 76 7.79 -7.99 -5.60
CA ARG A 76 7.40 -6.79 -6.35
C ARG A 76 6.67 -5.78 -5.50
N SER A 77 6.12 -6.20 -4.39
CA SER A 77 5.25 -5.39 -3.54
C SER A 77 5.90 -5.03 -2.20
N TYR A 78 5.34 -4.01 -1.58
CA TYR A 78 5.66 -3.62 -0.20
C TYR A 78 4.38 -3.16 0.50
N MET A 79 4.16 -3.65 1.72
CA MET A 79 3.04 -3.23 2.55
C MET A 79 3.53 -2.33 3.67
N VAL A 80 3.02 -1.11 3.72
CA VAL A 80 3.22 -0.19 4.85
C VAL A 80 2.09 -0.45 5.83
N MET A 81 2.40 -1.12 6.94
CA MET A 81 1.43 -1.54 7.93
C MET A 81 1.00 -0.38 8.83
N GLN A 82 -0.20 -0.48 9.39
CA GLN A 82 -0.71 0.47 10.38
C GLN A 82 0.26 0.57 11.58
N ASP A 83 0.73 -0.55 12.09
CA ASP A 83 1.79 -0.60 13.09
C ASP A 83 3.12 -0.93 12.42
N VAL A 84 3.87 0.11 12.08
CA VAL A 84 5.18 -0.03 11.43
C VAL A 84 6.26 -0.66 12.30
N ASN A 85 6.03 -0.82 13.61
CA ASN A 85 6.98 -1.50 14.50
C ASN A 85 7.22 -2.95 14.09
N TYR A 86 6.25 -3.58 13.43
CA TYR A 86 6.41 -4.93 12.90
C TYR A 86 7.26 -5.00 11.63
N GLU A 87 7.65 -3.87 11.08
CA GLU A 87 8.39 -3.80 9.82
C GLU A 87 9.84 -3.29 9.97
N LEU A 88 10.14 -2.60 11.08
CA LEU A 88 11.42 -1.92 11.28
C LEU A 88 12.28 -2.72 12.26
N PHE A 89 13.30 -3.40 11.74
CA PHE A 89 14.12 -4.35 12.48
C PHE A 89 15.61 -3.98 12.58
N ALA A 90 16.07 -3.02 11.80
CA ALA A 90 17.48 -2.62 11.79
C ALA A 90 17.83 -1.69 12.97
N ASP A 91 19.11 -1.52 13.24
CA ASP A 91 19.62 -0.73 14.37
C ASP A 91 19.60 0.79 14.11
N SER A 92 19.48 1.18 12.85
CA SER A 92 19.42 2.60 12.47
C SER A 92 18.45 2.81 11.30
N VAL A 93 17.99 4.04 11.14
CA VAL A 93 17.16 4.45 9.99
C VAL A 93 17.90 4.14 8.68
N GLU A 94 19.18 4.50 8.58
CA GLU A 94 19.97 4.25 7.39
C GLU A 94 20.13 2.76 7.09
N ALA A 95 20.38 1.95 8.12
CA ALA A 95 20.47 0.50 7.96
C ALA A 95 19.14 -0.13 7.52
N GLU A 96 18.03 0.38 8.01
CA GLU A 96 16.69 -0.06 7.59
C GLU A 96 16.47 0.20 6.09
N CYS A 97 16.88 1.38 5.62
CA CYS A 97 16.75 1.74 4.20
C CYS A 97 17.61 0.88 3.27
N SER A 98 18.63 0.23 3.81
CA SER A 98 19.56 -0.62 3.04
C SER A 98 19.35 -2.10 3.32
N PHE A 99 18.43 -2.46 4.20
CA PHE A 99 18.20 -3.84 4.63
C PHE A 99 17.83 -4.74 3.46
N GLY A 100 18.57 -5.85 3.30
CA GLY A 100 18.32 -6.81 2.23
C GLY A 100 18.83 -6.39 0.84
N ILE A 101 19.45 -5.23 0.71
CA ILE A 101 20.02 -4.75 -0.55
C ILE A 101 21.52 -5.02 -0.54
N ARG A 102 21.99 -5.76 -1.54
CA ARG A 102 23.39 -6.21 -1.60
C ARG A 102 24.40 -5.09 -1.80
N ASN A 103 24.09 -4.15 -2.68
CA ASN A 103 24.90 -2.97 -2.95
C ASN A 103 24.00 -1.75 -3.00
N PRO A 104 23.60 -1.18 -1.86
CA PRO A 104 22.68 -0.05 -1.86
C PRO A 104 23.30 1.14 -2.59
N ASP A 105 22.49 1.82 -3.39
CA ASP A 105 22.87 3.09 -4.02
C ASP A 105 22.83 4.18 -2.95
N GLN A 106 23.99 4.55 -2.44
CA GLN A 106 24.13 5.54 -1.37
C GLN A 106 23.58 6.91 -1.78
N THR A 107 23.70 7.27 -3.05
CA THR A 107 23.13 8.53 -3.56
C THR A 107 21.61 8.52 -3.47
N LEU A 108 20.99 7.42 -3.83
CA LEU A 108 19.53 7.24 -3.70
C LEU A 108 19.09 7.26 -2.25
N VAL A 109 19.81 6.56 -1.36
CA VAL A 109 19.51 6.54 0.07
C VAL A 109 19.57 7.96 0.63
N ASN A 110 20.64 8.70 0.35
CA ASN A 110 20.83 10.07 0.85
C ASN A 110 19.71 11.00 0.34
N ALA A 111 19.41 10.94 -0.96
CA ALA A 111 18.37 11.77 -1.56
C ALA A 111 16.98 11.45 -0.98
N THR A 112 16.70 10.18 -0.76
CA THR A 112 15.40 9.74 -0.19
C THR A 112 15.25 10.21 1.26
N LEU A 113 16.30 10.07 2.08
CA LEU A 113 16.26 10.54 3.46
C LEU A 113 16.07 12.06 3.54
N GLU A 114 16.74 12.81 2.68
CA GLU A 114 16.58 14.26 2.60
C GLU A 114 15.18 14.65 2.20
N GLU A 115 14.66 14.04 1.16
CA GLU A 115 13.30 14.29 0.65
C GLU A 115 12.22 14.05 1.71
N LEU A 116 12.40 13.02 2.54
CA LEU A 116 11.45 12.66 3.58
C LEU A 116 11.73 13.33 4.93
N GLY A 117 12.73 14.21 5.01
CA GLY A 117 13.08 14.92 6.25
C GLY A 117 13.67 14.00 7.32
N LEU A 118 14.35 12.95 6.92
CA LEU A 118 14.90 11.92 7.82
C LEU A 118 16.41 12.00 7.99
N THR A 119 17.12 12.90 7.31
CA THR A 119 18.60 12.97 7.32
C THR A 119 19.15 13.13 8.74
N GLN A 120 18.52 13.96 9.57
CA GLN A 120 18.95 14.17 10.95
C GLN A 120 18.73 12.96 11.85
N TYR A 121 17.93 12.00 11.42
CA TYR A 121 17.61 10.79 12.19
C TYR A 121 18.31 9.54 11.65
N ARG A 122 19.17 9.66 10.66
CA ARG A 122 19.73 8.53 9.92
C ARG A 122 20.47 7.51 10.78
N GLU A 123 21.10 7.96 11.86
CA GLU A 123 21.86 7.11 12.77
C GLU A 123 21.03 6.64 13.98
N ARG A 124 19.81 7.13 14.13
CA ARG A 124 18.95 6.77 15.25
C ARG A 124 18.32 5.41 15.06
N HIS A 125 18.12 4.71 16.17
CA HIS A 125 17.35 3.48 16.18
C HIS A 125 15.89 3.80 15.83
N PRO A 126 15.24 3.03 14.92
CA PRO A 126 13.84 3.30 14.51
C PRO A 126 12.86 3.38 15.67
N ASN A 127 13.08 2.61 16.76
CA ASN A 127 12.22 2.63 17.93
C ASN A 127 12.19 3.98 18.67
N THR A 128 13.18 4.84 18.45
CA THR A 128 13.25 6.16 19.07
C THR A 128 12.49 7.25 18.32
N LEU A 129 11.92 6.90 17.17
CA LEU A 129 11.19 7.82 16.31
C LEU A 129 9.72 7.93 16.72
N SER A 130 9.06 9.03 16.37
CA SER A 130 7.61 9.16 16.45
C SER A 130 6.91 8.22 15.45
N GLY A 131 5.60 7.99 15.64
CA GLY A 131 4.82 7.17 14.71
C GLY A 131 4.86 7.68 13.28
N GLY A 132 4.74 8.98 13.07
CA GLY A 132 4.82 9.58 11.73
C GLY A 132 6.21 9.47 11.11
N GLN A 133 7.26 9.61 11.91
CA GLN A 133 8.63 9.42 11.46
C GLN A 133 8.90 7.96 11.07
N LYS A 134 8.44 6.99 11.85
CA LYS A 134 8.53 5.56 11.53
C LYS A 134 7.83 5.24 10.21
N GLN A 135 6.66 5.81 9.99
CA GLN A 135 5.93 5.62 8.74
C GLN A 135 6.70 6.18 7.55
N ARG A 136 7.34 7.35 7.70
CA ARG A 136 8.21 7.90 6.66
C ARG A 136 9.41 7.01 6.37
N VAL A 137 9.97 6.35 7.38
CA VAL A 137 11.04 5.35 7.18
C VAL A 137 10.53 4.18 6.34
N ALA A 138 9.35 3.64 6.64
CA ALA A 138 8.76 2.56 5.85
C ALA A 138 8.53 2.99 4.38
N VAL A 139 8.08 4.21 4.15
CA VAL A 139 7.94 4.78 2.79
C VAL A 139 9.33 4.92 2.12
N ALA A 140 10.34 5.37 2.85
CA ALA A 140 11.71 5.46 2.32
C ALA A 140 12.22 4.09 1.87
N VAL A 141 12.01 3.06 2.68
CA VAL A 141 12.35 1.67 2.33
C VAL A 141 11.69 1.27 1.02
N SER A 142 10.40 1.53 0.86
CA SER A 142 9.66 1.19 -0.36
C SER A 142 10.23 1.89 -1.59
N MET A 143 10.63 3.15 -1.47
CA MET A 143 11.23 3.92 -2.56
C MET A 143 12.60 3.38 -2.95
N ILE A 144 13.45 3.11 -1.97
CA ILE A 144 14.83 2.64 -2.18
C ILE A 144 14.85 1.21 -2.74
N CYS A 145 13.97 0.35 -2.26
CA CYS A 145 13.84 -1.02 -2.75
C CYS A 145 13.25 -1.12 -4.16
N GLY A 146 12.76 -0.04 -4.72
CA GLY A 146 12.23 -0.01 -6.09
C GLY A 146 11.00 -0.89 -6.29
N LYS A 147 10.16 -1.03 -5.28
CA LYS A 147 8.93 -1.82 -5.37
C LYS A 147 7.90 -1.13 -6.26
N ASP A 148 7.17 -1.91 -7.04
CA ASP A 148 6.22 -1.39 -8.03
C ASP A 148 4.78 -1.33 -7.53
N LEU A 149 4.43 -2.23 -6.60
CA LEU A 149 3.11 -2.34 -5.99
C LEU A 149 3.21 -2.02 -4.51
N LEU A 150 2.51 -0.98 -4.09
CA LEU A 150 2.53 -0.52 -2.70
C LEU A 150 1.13 -0.59 -2.09
N VAL A 151 1.05 -1.10 -0.88
CA VAL A 151 -0.20 -1.16 -0.12
C VAL A 151 0.01 -0.44 1.21
N PHE A 152 -0.83 0.55 1.49
CA PHE A 152 -0.84 1.29 2.74
C PHE A 152 -2.05 0.86 3.57
N ASP A 153 -1.81 0.34 4.76
CA ASP A 153 -2.88 -0.09 5.67
C ASP A 153 -3.07 0.96 6.76
N GLU A 154 -4.20 1.66 6.71
CA GLU A 154 -4.58 2.74 7.62
C GLU A 154 -3.46 3.77 7.84
N PRO A 155 -2.93 4.40 6.77
CA PRO A 155 -1.73 5.24 6.86
C PRO A 155 -1.92 6.53 7.66
N THR A 156 -3.15 6.94 7.91
CA THR A 156 -3.47 8.18 8.64
C THR A 156 -3.97 7.94 10.06
N SER A 157 -4.04 6.68 10.50
CA SER A 157 -4.52 6.33 11.84
C SER A 157 -3.70 7.02 12.92
N GLY A 158 -4.36 7.78 13.77
CA GLY A 158 -3.73 8.50 14.88
C GLY A 158 -2.92 9.73 14.47
N LEU A 159 -2.96 10.15 13.20
CA LEU A 159 -2.26 11.34 12.72
C LEU A 159 -3.13 12.60 12.81
N ASP A 160 -2.49 13.74 13.08
CA ASP A 160 -3.12 15.05 12.96
C ASP A 160 -3.25 15.47 11.47
N PHE A 161 -3.88 16.59 11.23
CA PHE A 161 -4.13 17.10 9.88
C PHE A 161 -2.85 17.36 9.09
N ASP A 162 -1.84 17.96 9.74
CA ASP A 162 -0.57 18.28 9.06
C ASP A 162 0.18 17.02 8.67
N SER A 163 0.23 16.03 9.56
CA SER A 163 0.84 14.72 9.28
C SER A 163 0.11 13.96 8.18
N MET A 164 -1.22 14.01 8.19
CA MET A 164 -2.05 13.44 7.11
C MET A 164 -1.72 14.09 5.75
N THR A 165 -1.56 15.41 5.73
CA THR A 165 -1.20 16.13 4.50
C THR A 165 0.18 15.73 3.99
N GLN A 166 1.13 15.49 4.90
CA GLN A 166 2.46 15.00 4.53
C GLN A 166 2.39 13.59 3.92
N VAL A 167 1.63 12.69 4.51
CA VAL A 167 1.43 11.33 3.96
C VAL A 167 0.77 11.40 2.58
N ALA A 168 -0.23 12.24 2.41
CA ALA A 168 -0.87 12.47 1.11
C ALA A 168 0.15 12.94 0.05
N GLY A 169 1.05 13.83 0.42
CA GLY A 169 2.14 14.29 -0.45
C GLY A 169 3.10 13.17 -0.84
N LEU A 170 3.46 12.29 0.09
CA LEU A 170 4.31 11.12 -0.18
C LEU A 170 3.64 10.17 -1.17
N ILE A 171 2.37 9.87 -0.98
CA ILE A 171 1.62 9.01 -1.88
C ILE A 171 1.54 9.60 -3.28
N ARG A 172 1.36 10.91 -3.39
CA ARG A 172 1.37 11.59 -4.69
C ARG A 172 2.71 11.45 -5.40
N ARG A 173 3.83 11.57 -4.68
CA ARG A 173 5.16 11.36 -5.25
C ARG A 173 5.34 9.93 -5.77
N LEU A 174 4.93 8.94 -4.99
CA LEU A 174 4.97 7.54 -5.39
C LEU A 174 4.11 7.28 -6.62
N SER A 175 2.93 7.89 -6.68
CA SER A 175 2.06 7.86 -7.85
C SER A 175 2.76 8.45 -9.09
N ASN A 176 3.42 9.58 -8.95
CA ASN A 176 4.17 10.22 -10.03
C ASN A 176 5.38 9.40 -10.51
N MET A 177 5.90 8.52 -9.65
CA MET A 177 6.94 7.56 -10.02
C MET A 177 6.39 6.34 -10.78
N GLY A 178 5.09 6.27 -11.01
CA GLY A 178 4.44 5.17 -11.72
C GLY A 178 4.10 3.96 -10.86
N LYS A 179 4.14 4.08 -9.55
CA LYS A 179 3.77 2.98 -8.65
C LYS A 179 2.26 2.71 -8.73
N VAL A 180 1.88 1.45 -8.56
CA VAL A 180 0.48 1.06 -8.34
C VAL A 180 0.25 1.04 -6.83
N ILE A 181 -0.72 1.82 -6.36
CA ILE A 181 -0.89 2.07 -4.93
C ILE A 181 -2.32 1.74 -4.50
N PHE A 182 -2.43 0.91 -3.45
CA PHE A 182 -3.69 0.64 -2.77
C PHE A 182 -3.64 1.21 -1.36
N ILE A 183 -4.72 1.87 -0.95
CA ILE A 183 -4.84 2.46 0.39
C ILE A 183 -6.08 1.89 1.07
N VAL A 184 -5.86 1.12 2.14
CA VAL A 184 -6.95 0.63 3.00
C VAL A 184 -7.15 1.66 4.10
N THR A 185 -8.33 2.27 4.17
CA THR A 185 -8.60 3.30 5.16
C THR A 185 -10.09 3.49 5.41
N HIS A 186 -10.41 4.00 6.61
CA HIS A 186 -11.72 4.53 6.98
C HIS A 186 -11.78 6.06 6.85
N ASP A 187 -10.66 6.70 6.55
CA ASP A 187 -10.55 8.15 6.46
C ASP A 187 -11.03 8.62 5.08
N PHE A 188 -12.24 9.09 5.05
CA PHE A 188 -12.92 9.57 3.83
C PHE A 188 -12.25 10.77 3.19
N GLU A 189 -11.80 11.71 4.01
CA GLU A 189 -11.11 12.90 3.55
C GLU A 189 -9.79 12.52 2.88
N PHE A 190 -9.08 11.57 3.45
CA PHE A 190 -7.83 11.06 2.88
C PHE A 190 -8.05 10.38 1.53
N VAL A 191 -9.10 9.57 1.40
CA VAL A 191 -9.52 8.96 0.14
C VAL A 191 -9.78 10.03 -0.93
N CYS A 192 -10.54 11.05 -0.60
CA CYS A 192 -10.85 12.13 -1.53
C CYS A 192 -9.62 12.92 -1.97
N ARG A 193 -8.61 13.02 -1.12
CA ARG A 193 -7.37 13.75 -1.42
C ARG A 193 -6.37 12.96 -2.24
N THR A 194 -6.34 11.64 -2.09
CA THR A 194 -5.27 10.78 -2.62
C THR A 194 -5.70 9.81 -3.68
N CYS A 195 -6.93 9.30 -3.61
CA CYS A 195 -7.38 8.21 -4.46
C CYS A 195 -8.10 8.73 -5.70
N SER A 196 -7.84 8.09 -6.84
CA SER A 196 -8.57 8.33 -8.09
C SER A 196 -9.79 7.43 -8.23
N ARG A 197 -9.79 6.33 -7.51
CA ARG A 197 -10.82 5.28 -7.58
C ARG A 197 -10.95 4.59 -6.24
N VAL A 198 -12.12 4.08 -5.93
CA VAL A 198 -12.41 3.39 -4.68
C VAL A 198 -13.06 2.04 -4.96
N LEU A 199 -12.56 1.01 -4.30
CA LEU A 199 -13.17 -0.31 -4.25
C LEU A 199 -13.91 -0.43 -2.93
N HIS A 200 -15.20 -0.74 -2.99
CA HIS A 200 -16.01 -0.98 -1.81
C HIS A 200 -16.23 -2.48 -1.63
N PHE A 201 -15.80 -3.02 -0.50
CA PHE A 201 -15.99 -4.42 -0.14
C PHE A 201 -17.16 -4.56 0.83
N ASP A 202 -18.05 -5.50 0.50
CA ASP A 202 -19.21 -5.80 1.32
C ASP A 202 -19.56 -7.29 1.21
N GLU A 203 -19.69 -7.95 2.35
CA GLU A 203 -20.12 -9.36 2.48
C GLU A 203 -19.42 -10.33 1.50
N GLY A 204 -18.09 -10.23 1.39
CA GLY A 204 -17.30 -11.13 0.55
C GLY A 204 -17.25 -10.77 -0.91
N GLU A 205 -17.84 -9.66 -1.31
CA GLU A 205 -17.88 -9.17 -2.67
C GLU A 205 -17.27 -7.78 -2.79
N MET A 206 -16.92 -7.41 -4.02
CA MET A 206 -16.53 -6.05 -4.38
C MET A 206 -17.62 -5.45 -5.28
N PRO A 207 -18.76 -5.00 -4.69
CA PRO A 207 -19.90 -4.54 -5.48
C PRO A 207 -19.65 -3.22 -6.20
N ASP A 208 -18.75 -2.39 -5.69
CA ASP A 208 -18.47 -1.07 -6.26
C ASP A 208 -16.99 -0.90 -6.58
N ASP A 209 -16.72 -0.44 -7.79
CA ASP A 209 -15.43 0.05 -8.26
C ASP A 209 -15.72 1.37 -8.98
N VAL A 210 -15.61 2.48 -8.24
CA VAL A 210 -16.10 3.76 -8.70
C VAL A 210 -15.02 4.83 -8.65
N PRO A 211 -15.00 5.79 -9.61
CA PRO A 211 -14.10 6.93 -9.53
C PRO A 211 -14.45 7.81 -8.33
N VAL A 212 -13.43 8.46 -7.76
CA VAL A 212 -13.64 9.43 -6.69
C VAL A 212 -14.17 10.72 -7.30
N THR A 213 -15.48 10.92 -7.16
CA THR A 213 -16.19 12.12 -7.61
C THR A 213 -17.14 12.59 -6.51
N MET A 214 -17.60 13.83 -6.60
CA MET A 214 -18.57 14.36 -5.64
C MET A 214 -19.87 13.55 -5.59
N ASP A 215 -20.28 12.99 -6.71
CA ASP A 215 -21.50 12.18 -6.82
C ASP A 215 -21.37 10.80 -6.19
N ALA A 216 -20.15 10.29 -6.09
CA ALA A 216 -19.86 8.98 -5.49
C ALA A 216 -19.72 9.03 -3.97
N LEU A 217 -19.51 10.21 -3.37
CA LEU A 217 -19.28 10.37 -1.94
C LEU A 217 -20.36 9.76 -1.04
N PRO A 218 -21.68 9.90 -1.33
CA PRO A 218 -22.72 9.28 -0.51
C PRO A 218 -22.62 7.76 -0.44
N LYS A 219 -22.28 7.09 -1.56
CA LYS A 219 -22.15 5.63 -1.63
C LYS A 219 -20.96 5.11 -0.82
N LEU A 220 -19.95 5.93 -0.63
CA LEU A 220 -18.75 5.55 0.09
C LEU A 220 -18.90 5.69 1.60
N ARG A 221 -19.93 6.42 2.07
CA ARG A 221 -20.21 6.65 3.50
C ARG A 221 -21.11 5.60 4.12
N GLU A 222 -21.84 4.86 3.32
CA GLU A 222 -22.71 3.76 3.73
C GLU A 222 -21.91 2.45 3.85
#